data_d6acac157e19ed7152d8beda52645a65
#
_entry.id   d6acac157e19ed7152d8beda52645a65
#
_cell.length_a   1.000
_cell.length_b   1.000
_cell.length_c   1.000
_cell.angle_alpha   90.00
_cell.angle_beta   90.00
_cell.angle_gamma   90.00
#
_symmetry.space_group_name_H-M   'P 1'
#
loop_
_entity.id
_entity.type
_entity.pdbx_description
1 polymer ?
#
loop_
_entity_poly.entity_id
_entity_poly.type
_entity_poly.pdbx_seq_one_letter_code
_entity_poly.pdbx_strand_id
1 'polypeptide(L)'
;MKLNKRFFYGVLTAVALLAAGCSKDNTDPVPDPGTGEQLVENPKVRAAVRTMMSEAARTESTLNGVAVWQEEYASSGEWPKGSDNDTRRQMWSVTKTFTSMAVGIAVGEGKLSLSEKVAPMFPEEVAEAEKNMTDAQKANLEALTVRHLLIMANGHKKDPTVEYATEYFKKDPFGSLKYIHNEWVDVSGLLTKHDSTLPELFFGYPFDAAPGEKFCYDSFSSCMLSEIITKKTGETMADYLYKRMFKPMGLDRPEWEDIHGVTAGGWGLHLSTDEMLAFGRLLLDGGKWDGQQIIPEDYLKEAVKDQIKDRMNNGQNYSTTGYGYQIRTRSDGSLYMAVGLFGQYIVVIPDKKAVIVMTSAMPFDADNILKDLSKVMALLNGDLDSSVKPLELAWKYIVPEL
;
A
#
# COMPACT_ATOMS: atom_id res chain seq x y z
N MET A 1 -43.06 -29.06 -37.54
CA MET A 1 -41.91 -28.19 -37.25
C MET A 1 -40.86 -29.04 -36.57
N LYS A 2 -39.75 -29.36 -37.26
CA LYS A 2 -38.77 -30.37 -36.86
C LYS A 2 -37.80 -29.80 -35.85
N LEU A 3 -37.73 -30.31 -34.62
CA LEU A 3 -36.65 -30.00 -33.66
C LEU A 3 -35.44 -30.91 -33.95
N ASN A 4 -34.32 -30.30 -34.15
CA ASN A 4 -33.06 -30.92 -34.48
C ASN A 4 -32.44 -31.58 -33.21
N LYS A 5 -32.36 -32.91 -33.21
CA LYS A 5 -31.61 -33.74 -32.29
C LYS A 5 -30.12 -33.71 -32.66
N ARG A 6 -29.33 -32.83 -32.12
CA ARG A 6 -27.84 -32.88 -32.12
C ARG A 6 -27.28 -32.02 -31.01
N PHE A 7 -27.50 -32.38 -29.72
CA PHE A 7 -26.74 -31.85 -28.59
C PHE A 7 -26.89 -32.82 -27.39
N PHE A 8 -26.47 -34.05 -27.56
CA PHE A 8 -26.38 -35.01 -26.44
C PHE A 8 -25.39 -36.13 -26.77
N TYR A 9 -24.11 -35.77 -26.93
CA TYR A 9 -22.96 -36.68 -26.82
C TYR A 9 -21.73 -35.85 -26.52
N GLY A 10 -21.46 -35.56 -25.25
CA GLY A 10 -20.30 -34.80 -24.83
C GLY A 10 -20.14 -34.65 -23.31
N VAL A 11 -20.85 -35.42 -22.51
CA VAL A 11 -20.79 -35.33 -21.03
C VAL A 11 -20.77 -36.74 -20.43
N LEU A 12 -19.84 -37.59 -20.84
CA LEU A 12 -19.67 -38.92 -20.21
C LEU A 12 -18.26 -39.48 -20.38
N THR A 13 -17.22 -38.66 -20.29
CA THR A 13 -15.83 -39.12 -20.19
C THR A 13 -14.95 -38.26 -19.29
N ALA A 14 -15.51 -37.64 -18.25
CA ALA A 14 -14.76 -36.84 -17.27
C ALA A 14 -15.11 -37.19 -15.81
N VAL A 15 -15.42 -38.44 -15.50
CA VAL A 15 -15.67 -38.90 -14.12
C VAL A 15 -14.93 -40.22 -13.87
N ALA A 16 -13.62 -40.25 -14.12
CA ALA A 16 -12.79 -41.36 -13.67
C ALA A 16 -11.31 -40.97 -13.53
N LEU A 17 -11.02 -39.80 -12.91
CA LEU A 17 -9.64 -39.42 -12.51
C LEU A 17 -9.68 -38.49 -11.27
N LEU A 18 -10.48 -38.83 -10.27
CA LEU A 18 -10.50 -38.16 -8.96
C LEU A 18 -10.31 -39.19 -7.85
N ALA A 19 -9.20 -39.91 -7.84
CA ALA A 19 -8.72 -40.65 -6.68
C ALA A 19 -7.24 -40.98 -6.84
N ALA A 20 -6.38 -39.99 -6.85
CA ALA A 20 -4.97 -40.10 -6.49
C ALA A 20 -4.51 -38.73 -6.02
N GLY A 21 -4.84 -38.42 -4.77
CA GLY A 21 -4.27 -37.27 -4.06
C GLY A 21 -2.82 -37.58 -3.73
N CYS A 22 -1.93 -37.48 -4.70
CA CYS A 22 -0.52 -37.23 -4.44
C CYS A 22 -0.37 -35.72 -4.47
N SER A 23 0.01 -35.13 -3.36
CA SER A 23 0.61 -33.81 -3.32
C SER A 23 1.81 -33.84 -4.28
N LYS A 24 1.62 -33.39 -5.51
CA LYS A 24 2.76 -33.00 -6.33
C LYS A 24 3.36 -31.79 -5.62
N ASP A 25 4.54 -31.97 -5.06
CA ASP A 25 5.43 -30.85 -4.81
C ASP A 25 5.52 -30.10 -6.13
N ASN A 26 4.91 -28.92 -6.20
CA ASN A 26 5.05 -28.03 -7.33
C ASN A 26 6.49 -27.53 -7.28
N THR A 27 7.38 -28.26 -7.95
CA THR A 27 8.79 -27.91 -8.13
C THR A 27 8.99 -27.07 -9.41
N ASP A 28 7.91 -26.62 -10.03
CA ASP A 28 8.01 -25.77 -11.20
C ASP A 28 8.61 -24.42 -10.78
N PRO A 29 9.71 -24.01 -11.43
CA PRO A 29 10.36 -22.74 -11.11
C PRO A 29 9.39 -21.59 -11.34
N VAL A 30 9.33 -20.67 -10.37
CA VAL A 30 8.51 -19.45 -10.46
C VAL A 30 9.16 -18.52 -11.49
N PRO A 31 8.44 -18.09 -12.54
CA PRO A 31 9.02 -17.13 -13.47
C PRO A 31 9.28 -15.80 -12.73
N ASP A 32 10.40 -15.17 -13.02
CA ASP A 32 10.68 -13.81 -12.58
C ASP A 32 9.62 -12.87 -13.18
N PRO A 33 8.83 -12.16 -12.39
CA PRO A 33 7.78 -11.26 -12.89
C PRO A 33 8.29 -10.11 -13.76
N GLY A 34 9.62 -9.87 -13.81
CA GLY A 34 10.22 -8.84 -14.65
C GLY A 34 10.90 -9.36 -15.90
N THR A 35 11.65 -10.46 -15.80
CA THR A 35 12.49 -10.97 -16.91
C THR A 35 11.94 -12.23 -17.57
N GLY A 36 10.99 -12.90 -16.93
CA GLY A 36 10.50 -14.21 -17.37
C GLY A 36 11.53 -15.35 -17.22
N GLU A 37 12.69 -15.06 -16.60
CA GLU A 37 13.69 -16.07 -16.30
C GLU A 37 13.22 -16.99 -15.17
N GLN A 38 13.55 -18.25 -15.25
CA GLN A 38 13.22 -19.22 -14.20
C GLN A 38 14.17 -19.03 -13.02
N LEU A 39 13.68 -18.44 -11.94
CA LEU A 39 14.43 -18.26 -10.70
C LEU A 39 14.60 -19.61 -9.98
N VAL A 40 15.79 -19.83 -9.46
CA VAL A 40 16.07 -21.02 -8.66
C VAL A 40 15.51 -20.81 -7.25
N GLU A 41 14.65 -21.72 -6.80
CA GLU A 41 14.08 -21.68 -5.47
C GLU A 41 15.13 -21.97 -4.38
N ASN A 42 15.15 -21.15 -3.31
CA ASN A 42 15.89 -21.45 -2.10
C ASN A 42 15.06 -22.41 -1.23
N PRO A 43 15.44 -23.70 -1.10
CA PRO A 43 14.63 -24.69 -0.37
C PRO A 43 14.39 -24.35 1.10
N LYS A 44 15.35 -23.67 1.76
CA LYS A 44 15.22 -23.26 3.18
C LYS A 44 14.18 -22.15 3.31
N VAL A 45 14.26 -21.13 2.47
CA VAL A 45 13.29 -20.03 2.45
C VAL A 45 11.90 -20.56 2.13
N ARG A 46 11.78 -21.46 1.15
CA ARG A 46 10.49 -22.10 0.83
C ARG A 46 9.91 -22.86 2.01
N ALA A 47 10.73 -23.68 2.70
CA ALA A 47 10.29 -24.40 3.91
C ALA A 47 9.85 -23.44 5.02
N ALA A 48 10.56 -22.32 5.19
CA ALA A 48 10.21 -21.28 6.15
C ALA A 48 8.86 -20.61 5.81
N VAL A 49 8.64 -20.29 4.54
CA VAL A 49 7.35 -19.73 4.06
C VAL A 49 6.20 -20.69 4.31
N ARG A 50 6.36 -21.98 3.99
CA ARG A 50 5.35 -23.01 4.29
C ARG A 50 5.05 -23.12 5.79
N THR A 51 6.10 -23.09 6.62
CA THR A 51 5.95 -23.12 8.07
C THR A 51 5.22 -21.90 8.58
N MET A 52 5.55 -20.72 8.07
CA MET A 52 4.89 -19.46 8.39
C MET A 52 3.39 -19.51 8.02
N MET A 53 3.04 -19.96 6.82
CA MET A 53 1.65 -20.07 6.37
C MET A 53 0.85 -21.07 7.21
N SER A 54 1.45 -22.21 7.54
CA SER A 54 0.82 -23.21 8.42
C SER A 54 0.56 -22.68 9.83
N GLU A 55 1.50 -21.92 10.38
CA GLU A 55 1.33 -21.28 11.69
C GLU A 55 0.30 -20.15 11.64
N ALA A 56 0.26 -19.36 10.55
CA ALA A 56 -0.75 -18.34 10.34
C ALA A 56 -2.16 -18.94 10.33
N ALA A 57 -2.36 -20.04 9.61
CA ALA A 57 -3.64 -20.75 9.59
C ALA A 57 -4.01 -21.28 10.98
N ARG A 58 -3.06 -21.82 11.75
CA ARG A 58 -3.29 -22.35 13.09
C ARG A 58 -3.64 -21.26 14.13
N THR A 59 -3.15 -20.04 13.91
CA THR A 59 -3.34 -18.90 14.83
C THR A 59 -4.46 -17.94 14.37
N GLU A 60 -5.30 -18.38 13.43
CA GLU A 60 -6.38 -17.56 12.86
C GLU A 60 -5.89 -16.20 12.32
N SER A 61 -4.65 -16.14 11.85
CA SER A 61 -4.10 -14.96 11.22
C SER A 61 -4.81 -14.70 9.88
N THR A 62 -5.02 -13.44 9.57
CA THR A 62 -5.60 -13.00 8.28
C THR A 62 -4.64 -13.11 7.10
N LEU A 63 -3.42 -13.63 7.29
CA LEU A 63 -2.40 -13.77 6.26
C LEU A 63 -2.90 -14.61 5.08
N ASN A 64 -2.86 -14.02 3.89
CA ASN A 64 -3.30 -14.66 2.64
C ASN A 64 -2.14 -15.14 1.78
N GLY A 65 -1.07 -14.38 1.74
CA GLY A 65 0.05 -14.67 0.86
C GLY A 65 1.36 -14.11 1.34
N VAL A 66 2.43 -14.81 0.97
CA VAL A 66 3.82 -14.44 1.26
C VAL A 66 4.64 -14.73 0.02
N ALA A 67 5.42 -13.77 -0.45
CA ALA A 67 6.47 -14.04 -1.42
C ALA A 67 7.79 -13.45 -0.92
N VAL A 68 8.88 -14.12 -1.24
CA VAL A 68 10.24 -13.74 -0.84
C VAL A 68 11.12 -13.75 -2.07
N TRP A 69 11.91 -12.71 -2.23
CA TRP A 69 13.00 -12.66 -3.19
C TRP A 69 14.31 -12.41 -2.44
N GLN A 70 15.36 -13.13 -2.83
CA GLN A 70 16.70 -12.94 -2.28
C GLN A 70 17.74 -13.22 -3.37
N GLU A 71 18.50 -12.19 -3.76
CA GLU A 71 19.49 -12.26 -4.84
C GLU A 71 18.92 -12.83 -6.15
N GLU A 72 19.23 -14.10 -6.45
CA GLU A 72 18.78 -14.84 -7.65
C GLU A 72 17.66 -15.84 -7.32
N TYR A 73 17.12 -15.82 -6.09
CA TYR A 73 16.13 -16.78 -5.63
C TYR A 73 14.79 -16.12 -5.37
N ALA A 74 13.72 -16.71 -5.84
CA ALA A 74 12.37 -16.37 -5.42
C ALA A 74 11.72 -17.58 -4.73
N SER A 75 10.98 -17.33 -3.66
CA SER A 75 10.13 -18.34 -3.02
C SER A 75 8.75 -17.75 -2.82
N SER A 76 7.73 -18.42 -3.34
CA SER A 76 6.34 -18.06 -3.12
C SER A 76 5.71 -18.93 -2.04
N GLY A 77 4.72 -18.38 -1.34
CA GLY A 77 3.95 -19.12 -0.35
C GLY A 77 2.89 -20.00 -0.97
N GLU A 78 2.34 -20.90 -0.14
CA GLU A 78 1.10 -21.58 -0.46
C GLU A 78 -0.08 -20.63 -0.22
N TRP A 79 -0.99 -20.57 -1.17
CA TRP A 79 -2.14 -19.69 -1.12
C TRP A 79 -3.35 -20.43 -0.55
N PRO A 80 -4.27 -19.76 0.17
CA PRO A 80 -5.54 -20.36 0.51
C PRO A 80 -6.27 -20.86 -0.74
N LYS A 81 -7.04 -21.92 -0.60
CA LYS A 81 -7.81 -22.48 -1.70
C LYS A 81 -8.68 -21.39 -2.35
N GLY A 82 -8.48 -21.13 -3.64
CA GLY A 82 -9.22 -20.12 -4.42
C GLY A 82 -8.53 -18.76 -4.53
N SER A 83 -7.34 -18.57 -3.98
CA SER A 83 -6.47 -17.42 -4.25
C SER A 83 -5.14 -17.87 -4.84
N ASP A 84 -4.49 -16.98 -5.56
CA ASP A 84 -3.20 -17.18 -6.22
C ASP A 84 -2.34 -15.90 -6.10
N ASN A 85 -1.16 -15.94 -6.67
CA ASN A 85 -0.24 -14.81 -6.67
C ASN A 85 -0.77 -13.62 -7.48
N ASP A 86 -1.65 -13.87 -8.44
CA ASP A 86 -2.18 -12.87 -9.38
C ASP A 86 -3.43 -12.18 -8.82
N THR A 87 -3.99 -12.67 -7.72
CA THR A 87 -5.16 -12.04 -7.10
C THR A 87 -4.77 -10.68 -6.53
N ARG A 88 -5.29 -9.61 -7.14
CA ARG A 88 -5.09 -8.24 -6.66
C ARG A 88 -5.95 -7.95 -5.44
N ARG A 89 -5.36 -7.29 -4.45
CA ARG A 89 -5.99 -6.93 -3.18
C ARG A 89 -5.73 -5.46 -2.87
N GLN A 90 -6.59 -4.87 -2.07
CA GLN A 90 -6.40 -3.48 -1.62
C GLN A 90 -5.13 -3.36 -0.76
N MET A 91 -4.24 -2.49 -1.19
CA MET A 91 -2.94 -2.26 -0.55
C MET A 91 -3.00 -1.34 0.67
N TRP A 92 -4.13 -0.73 0.91
CA TRP A 92 -4.26 0.24 2.00
C TRP A 92 -3.11 1.27 1.95
N SER A 93 -2.46 1.51 3.06
CA SER A 93 -1.40 2.52 3.14
C SER A 93 -0.08 2.15 2.47
N VAL A 94 0.12 0.92 1.97
CA VAL A 94 1.22 0.61 1.04
C VAL A 94 1.17 1.54 -0.17
N THR A 95 -0.05 1.93 -0.60
CA THR A 95 -0.31 2.94 -1.65
C THR A 95 0.55 4.19 -1.52
N LYS A 96 0.77 4.68 -0.30
CA LYS A 96 1.54 5.91 -0.02
C LYS A 96 2.98 5.85 -0.55
N THR A 97 3.60 4.68 -0.48
CA THR A 97 4.97 4.51 -1.00
C THR A 97 5.00 4.67 -2.52
N PHE A 98 3.98 4.19 -3.23
CA PHE A 98 3.83 4.41 -4.68
C PHE A 98 3.62 5.89 -5.00
N THR A 99 2.81 6.59 -4.21
CA THR A 99 2.63 8.04 -4.33
C THR A 99 3.96 8.79 -4.16
N SER A 100 4.78 8.37 -3.20
CA SER A 100 6.14 8.92 -3.05
C SER A 100 6.98 8.70 -4.30
N MET A 101 6.94 7.51 -4.90
CA MET A 101 7.71 7.24 -6.12
C MET A 101 7.25 8.09 -7.30
N ALA A 102 5.93 8.39 -7.40
CA ALA A 102 5.44 9.36 -8.39
C ALA A 102 6.06 10.74 -8.20
N VAL A 103 6.13 11.21 -6.95
CA VAL A 103 6.83 12.47 -6.62
C VAL A 103 8.30 12.40 -7.02
N GLY A 104 9.00 11.29 -6.69
CA GLY A 104 10.39 11.09 -7.04
C GLY A 104 10.64 11.16 -8.55
N ILE A 105 9.80 10.50 -9.34
CA ILE A 105 9.86 10.55 -10.80
C ILE A 105 9.63 11.98 -11.31
N ALA A 106 8.62 12.70 -10.77
CA ALA A 106 8.36 14.09 -11.16
C ALA A 106 9.51 15.05 -10.80
N VAL A 107 10.19 14.81 -9.67
CA VAL A 107 11.40 15.54 -9.30
C VAL A 107 12.54 15.25 -10.29
N GLY A 108 12.75 13.99 -10.64
CA GLY A 108 13.75 13.59 -11.64
C GLY A 108 13.47 14.15 -13.04
N GLU A 109 12.20 14.33 -13.41
CA GLU A 109 11.78 14.99 -14.66
C GLU A 109 11.85 16.53 -14.57
N GLY A 110 12.23 17.10 -13.44
CA GLY A 110 12.29 18.56 -13.23
C GLY A 110 10.91 19.25 -13.18
N LYS A 111 9.85 18.50 -12.99
CA LYS A 111 8.45 19.02 -12.93
C LYS A 111 8.04 19.49 -11.55
N LEU A 112 8.74 19.04 -10.52
CA LEU A 112 8.43 19.31 -9.12
C LEU A 112 9.72 19.44 -8.31
N SER A 113 9.69 20.28 -7.27
CA SER A 113 10.77 20.37 -6.27
C SER A 113 10.21 20.05 -4.87
N LEU A 114 11.01 19.35 -4.07
CA LEU A 114 10.63 19.04 -2.68
C LEU A 114 10.50 20.29 -1.80
N SER A 115 11.20 21.36 -2.12
CA SER A 115 11.13 22.66 -1.42
C SER A 115 9.99 23.56 -1.93
N GLU A 116 9.29 23.15 -2.97
CA GLU A 116 8.20 23.94 -3.53
C GLU A 116 7.06 24.09 -2.53
N LYS A 117 6.56 25.33 -2.40
CA LYS A 117 5.46 25.67 -1.50
C LYS A 117 4.13 25.10 -2.01
N VAL A 118 3.34 24.56 -1.10
CA VAL A 118 2.06 23.93 -1.44
C VAL A 118 0.94 24.98 -1.62
N ALA A 119 0.84 25.96 -0.72
CA ALA A 119 -0.23 26.95 -0.74
C ALA A 119 -0.38 27.67 -2.10
N PRO A 120 0.66 28.13 -2.79
CA PRO A 120 0.53 28.79 -4.10
C PRO A 120 -0.04 27.89 -5.22
N MET A 121 -0.05 26.58 -5.05
CA MET A 121 -0.63 25.64 -6.03
C MET A 121 -2.16 25.56 -5.93
N PHE A 122 -2.74 26.08 -4.83
CA PHE A 122 -4.16 25.97 -4.47
C PHE A 122 -4.70 27.34 -3.97
N PRO A 123 -4.60 28.40 -4.79
CA PRO A 123 -4.87 29.77 -4.33
C PRO A 123 -6.31 30.00 -3.86
N GLU A 124 -7.30 29.36 -4.49
CA GLU A 124 -8.71 29.53 -4.19
C GLU A 124 -9.08 28.82 -2.87
N GLU A 125 -8.66 27.58 -2.71
CA GLU A 125 -8.92 26.75 -1.53
C GLU A 125 -8.19 27.30 -0.28
N VAL A 126 -6.98 27.79 -0.47
CA VAL A 126 -6.19 28.44 0.59
C VAL A 126 -6.86 29.74 1.02
N ALA A 127 -7.27 30.62 0.08
CA ALA A 127 -7.94 31.86 0.41
C ALA A 127 -9.26 31.64 1.18
N GLU A 128 -9.99 30.56 0.84
CA GLU A 128 -11.21 30.20 1.58
C GLU A 128 -10.90 29.72 2.99
N ALA A 129 -9.94 28.80 3.13
CA ALA A 129 -9.52 28.24 4.42
C ALA A 129 -8.98 29.31 5.37
N GLU A 130 -8.20 30.28 4.87
CA GLU A 130 -7.61 31.37 5.65
C GLU A 130 -8.62 32.27 6.36
N LYS A 131 -9.88 32.32 5.90
CA LYS A 131 -10.94 33.09 6.56
C LYS A 131 -11.21 32.63 7.99
N ASN A 132 -10.93 31.35 8.27
CA ASN A 132 -11.16 30.73 9.56
C ASN A 132 -9.86 30.41 10.33
N MET A 133 -8.69 30.82 9.82
CA MET A 133 -7.39 30.56 10.43
C MET A 133 -6.90 31.72 11.28
N THR A 134 -6.20 31.40 12.37
CA THR A 134 -5.37 32.35 13.10
C THR A 134 -4.13 32.74 12.30
N ASP A 135 -3.48 33.87 12.65
CA ASP A 135 -2.24 34.30 11.97
C ASP A 135 -1.13 33.24 12.08
N ALA A 136 -1.05 32.51 13.19
CA ALA A 136 -0.08 31.43 13.36
C ALA A 136 -0.37 30.24 12.41
N GLN A 137 -1.62 29.87 12.22
CA GLN A 137 -2.01 28.79 11.29
C GLN A 137 -1.75 29.19 9.82
N LYS A 138 -2.00 30.46 9.46
CA LYS A 138 -1.66 31.00 8.13
C LYS A 138 -0.16 30.93 7.87
N ALA A 139 0.65 31.36 8.84
CA ALA A 139 2.11 31.29 8.73
C ALA A 139 2.60 29.83 8.58
N ASN A 140 1.99 28.88 9.30
CA ASN A 140 2.28 27.45 9.15
C ASN A 140 1.92 26.94 7.75
N LEU A 141 0.74 27.29 7.25
CA LEU A 141 0.30 26.91 5.90
C LEU A 141 1.22 27.50 4.82
N GLU A 142 1.60 28.78 4.94
CA GLU A 142 2.54 29.43 4.04
C GLU A 142 3.92 28.73 4.04
N ALA A 143 4.34 28.19 5.19
CA ALA A 143 5.59 27.46 5.31
C ALA A 143 5.55 26.04 4.72
N LEU A 144 4.37 25.46 4.45
CA LEU A 144 4.20 24.10 3.98
C LEU A 144 4.86 23.85 2.62
N THR A 145 5.62 22.76 2.50
CA THR A 145 6.28 22.32 1.27
C THR A 145 5.90 20.89 0.91
N VAL A 146 6.17 20.49 -0.33
CA VAL A 146 6.02 19.11 -0.82
C VAL A 146 6.75 18.10 0.08
N ARG A 147 7.96 18.45 0.54
CA ARG A 147 8.72 17.60 1.47
C ARG A 147 7.97 17.35 2.78
N HIS A 148 7.29 18.35 3.32
CA HIS A 148 6.55 18.20 4.57
C HIS A 148 5.37 17.24 4.45
N LEU A 149 4.72 17.18 3.27
CA LEU A 149 3.69 16.18 2.97
C LEU A 149 4.30 14.76 2.91
N LEU A 150 5.46 14.61 2.25
CA LEU A 150 6.17 13.32 2.12
C LEU A 150 6.57 12.73 3.48
N ILE A 151 7.04 13.56 4.40
CA ILE A 151 7.51 13.11 5.72
C ILE A 151 6.42 13.09 6.79
N MET A 152 5.14 13.25 6.40
CA MET A 152 4.02 13.29 7.36
C MET A 152 4.20 14.32 8.48
N ALA A 153 4.64 15.52 8.12
CA ALA A 153 4.86 16.63 9.07
C ALA A 153 4.30 17.94 8.50
N ASN A 154 3.04 17.90 8.07
CA ASN A 154 2.34 19.02 7.44
C ASN A 154 1.87 20.12 8.42
N GLY A 155 1.85 19.84 9.73
CA GLY A 155 1.37 20.74 10.76
C GLY A 155 -0.01 20.39 11.32
N HIS A 156 -0.69 19.38 10.81
CA HIS A 156 -1.90 18.81 11.42
C HIS A 156 -1.55 18.06 12.71
N LYS A 157 -2.47 18.05 13.69
CA LYS A 157 -2.29 17.29 14.95
C LYS A 157 -2.86 15.89 14.91
N LYS A 158 -3.75 15.59 13.95
CA LYS A 158 -4.43 14.31 13.75
C LYS A 158 -4.58 14.05 12.26
N ASP A 159 -4.86 12.81 11.90
CA ASP A 159 -5.25 12.44 10.53
C ASP A 159 -6.71 12.88 10.26
N PRO A 160 -6.94 13.88 9.40
CA PRO A 160 -8.29 14.32 9.06
C PRO A 160 -9.11 13.22 8.37
N THR A 161 -8.47 12.33 7.63
CA THR A 161 -9.14 11.23 6.92
C THR A 161 -9.93 10.35 7.88
N VAL A 162 -9.29 9.96 8.99
CA VAL A 162 -9.92 9.13 10.02
C VAL A 162 -11.06 9.87 10.70
N GLU A 163 -10.88 11.17 10.96
CA GLU A 163 -11.91 11.99 11.61
C GLU A 163 -13.14 12.13 10.72
N TYR A 164 -12.98 12.49 9.46
CA TYR A 164 -14.07 12.57 8.50
C TYR A 164 -14.78 11.24 8.27
N ALA A 165 -14.04 10.15 8.04
CA ALA A 165 -14.63 8.82 7.86
C ALA A 165 -15.42 8.37 9.10
N THR A 166 -14.90 8.65 10.31
CA THR A 166 -15.58 8.33 11.57
C THR A 166 -16.84 9.16 11.75
N GLU A 167 -16.80 10.43 11.41
CA GLU A 167 -17.98 11.31 11.49
C GLU A 167 -19.09 10.85 10.56
N TYR A 168 -18.75 10.46 9.34
CA TYR A 168 -19.70 9.89 8.38
C TYR A 168 -20.32 8.61 8.87
N PHE A 169 -19.49 7.66 9.32
CA PHE A 169 -19.99 6.41 9.86
C PHE A 169 -20.96 6.63 11.02
N LYS A 170 -20.69 7.61 11.89
CA LYS A 170 -21.59 7.97 13.00
C LYS A 170 -22.90 8.60 12.54
N LYS A 171 -22.87 9.43 11.49
CA LYS A 171 -24.07 10.09 10.95
C LYS A 171 -25.00 9.14 10.21
N ASP A 172 -24.46 8.18 9.47
CA ASP A 172 -25.22 7.20 8.68
C ASP A 172 -24.54 5.81 8.71
N PRO A 173 -24.62 5.08 9.84
CA PRO A 173 -23.98 3.79 9.97
C PRO A 173 -24.44 2.79 8.91
N PHE A 174 -25.74 2.72 8.65
CA PHE A 174 -26.32 1.75 7.71
C PHE A 174 -25.98 2.10 6.25
N GLY A 175 -26.06 3.36 5.86
CA GLY A 175 -25.68 3.78 4.52
C GLY A 175 -24.17 3.70 4.27
N SER A 176 -23.37 3.71 5.32
CA SER A 176 -21.92 3.52 5.24
C SER A 176 -21.52 2.05 5.01
N LEU A 177 -22.34 1.09 5.41
CA LEU A 177 -22.06 -0.33 5.21
C LEU A 177 -21.93 -0.73 3.73
N LYS A 178 -22.59 -0.02 2.81
CA LYS A 178 -22.48 -0.28 1.37
C LYS A 178 -21.07 -0.07 0.77
N TYR A 179 -20.20 0.66 1.49
CA TYR A 179 -18.81 0.89 1.09
C TYR A 179 -17.85 -0.14 1.66
N ILE A 180 -18.35 -1.10 2.44
CA ILE A 180 -17.57 -2.19 3.00
C ILE A 180 -17.90 -3.45 2.20
N HIS A 181 -16.89 -3.99 1.51
CA HIS A 181 -16.98 -5.20 0.70
C HIS A 181 -16.20 -6.34 1.36
N ASN A 182 -16.35 -7.57 0.88
CA ASN A 182 -15.74 -8.74 1.52
C ASN A 182 -14.21 -8.69 1.60
N GLU A 183 -13.55 -7.99 0.67
CA GLU A 183 -12.08 -7.96 0.59
C GLU A 183 -11.51 -6.55 0.62
N TRP A 184 -12.34 -5.50 0.61
CA TRP A 184 -11.89 -4.11 0.56
C TRP A 184 -12.94 -3.14 1.09
N VAL A 185 -12.50 -1.92 1.44
CA VAL A 185 -13.37 -0.81 1.83
C VAL A 185 -13.20 0.34 0.84
N ASP A 186 -14.30 0.80 0.27
CA ASP A 186 -14.34 1.99 -0.57
C ASP A 186 -14.24 3.25 0.29
N VAL A 187 -13.02 3.59 0.69
CA VAL A 187 -12.75 4.80 1.49
C VAL A 187 -13.06 6.06 0.68
N SER A 188 -12.76 6.02 -0.61
CA SER A 188 -13.04 7.13 -1.54
C SER A 188 -14.53 7.39 -1.65
N GLY A 189 -15.33 6.35 -1.82
CA GLY A 189 -16.79 6.45 -1.85
C GLY A 189 -17.38 6.98 -0.53
N LEU A 190 -16.80 6.63 0.61
CA LEU A 190 -17.19 7.22 1.89
C LEU A 190 -16.92 8.74 1.92
N LEU A 191 -15.79 9.18 1.40
CA LEU A 191 -15.37 10.58 1.42
C LEU A 191 -16.05 11.43 0.34
N THR A 192 -16.40 10.84 -0.82
CA THR A 192 -17.12 11.54 -1.90
C THR A 192 -18.55 11.95 -1.55
N LYS A 193 -19.09 11.52 -0.41
CA LYS A 193 -20.34 12.05 0.13
C LYS A 193 -20.22 13.52 0.58
N HIS A 194 -19.01 14.05 0.71
CA HIS A 194 -18.79 15.47 0.91
C HIS A 194 -18.91 16.22 -0.41
N ASP A 195 -19.62 17.34 -0.42
CA ASP A 195 -19.61 18.27 -1.55
C ASP A 195 -18.23 18.97 -1.69
N SER A 196 -17.37 18.84 -0.66
CA SER A 196 -16.03 19.44 -0.64
C SER A 196 -15.01 18.62 -1.42
N THR A 197 -14.15 19.30 -2.14
CA THR A 197 -12.98 18.71 -2.78
C THR A 197 -11.93 18.29 -1.76
N LEU A 198 -11.02 17.42 -2.17
CA LEU A 198 -9.92 16.99 -1.32
C LEU A 198 -9.03 18.13 -0.80
N PRO A 199 -8.61 19.13 -1.65
CA PRO A 199 -7.90 20.31 -1.16
C PRO A 199 -8.70 21.13 -0.12
N GLU A 200 -10.01 21.32 -0.33
CA GLU A 200 -10.86 22.02 0.65
C GLU A 200 -10.89 21.31 1.99
N LEU A 201 -11.01 19.97 2.00
CA LEU A 201 -10.97 19.17 3.21
C LEU A 201 -9.60 19.26 3.91
N PHE A 202 -8.51 19.21 3.14
CA PHE A 202 -7.15 19.30 3.67
C PHE A 202 -6.84 20.68 4.25
N PHE A 203 -7.08 21.76 3.50
CA PHE A 203 -6.79 23.12 3.95
C PHE A 203 -7.78 23.62 5.02
N GLY A 204 -8.99 23.08 5.03
CA GLY A 204 -9.98 23.37 6.08
C GLY A 204 -9.63 22.80 7.45
N TYR A 205 -8.65 21.89 7.54
CA TYR A 205 -8.18 21.32 8.81
C TYR A 205 -7.07 22.18 9.43
N PRO A 206 -7.02 22.38 10.78
CA PRO A 206 -6.11 23.33 11.40
C PRO A 206 -4.62 22.96 11.29
N PHE A 207 -3.78 23.89 10.86
CA PHE A 207 -2.32 23.79 10.85
C PHE A 207 -1.73 24.30 12.17
N ASP A 208 -1.90 23.53 13.25
CA ASP A 208 -1.59 23.94 14.61
C ASP A 208 -0.12 23.79 15.04
N ALA A 209 0.72 23.19 14.19
CA ALA A 209 2.16 23.04 14.39
C ALA A 209 2.92 23.55 13.17
N ALA A 210 4.18 23.95 13.35
CA ALA A 210 5.03 24.31 12.22
C ALA A 210 5.32 23.07 11.36
N PRO A 211 5.23 23.17 10.03
CA PRO A 211 5.59 22.07 9.14
C PRO A 211 7.01 21.58 9.38
N GLY A 212 7.19 20.27 9.46
CA GLY A 212 8.47 19.63 9.75
C GLY A 212 8.77 19.45 11.25
N GLU A 213 7.99 20.04 12.16
CA GLU A 213 8.25 19.96 13.60
C GLU A 213 7.84 18.61 14.21
N LYS A 214 6.69 18.10 13.83
CA LYS A 214 6.11 16.88 14.40
C LYS A 214 5.60 15.95 13.34
N PHE A 215 5.89 14.67 13.52
CA PHE A 215 5.25 13.61 12.77
C PHE A 215 3.76 13.53 13.15
N CYS A 216 2.92 13.58 12.13
CA CYS A 216 1.50 13.30 12.22
C CYS A 216 1.11 12.46 10.99
N TYR A 217 0.85 11.18 11.19
CA TYR A 217 0.42 10.34 10.09
C TYR A 217 -0.90 10.86 9.53
N ASP A 218 -0.91 11.23 8.26
CA ASP A 218 -2.00 11.95 7.62
C ASP A 218 -2.18 11.46 6.18
N SER A 219 -3.26 10.74 5.93
CA SER A 219 -3.54 10.17 4.63
C SER A 219 -3.89 11.23 3.58
N PHE A 220 -4.44 12.39 3.99
CA PHE A 220 -4.67 13.50 3.07
C PHE A 220 -3.38 14.14 2.56
N SER A 221 -2.29 14.11 3.33
CA SER A 221 -0.97 14.51 2.82
C SER A 221 -0.60 13.73 1.56
N SER A 222 -0.85 12.42 1.54
CA SER A 222 -0.57 11.57 0.37
C SER A 222 -1.52 11.87 -0.79
N CYS A 223 -2.79 12.15 -0.50
CA CYS A 223 -3.76 12.54 -1.53
C CYS A 223 -3.42 13.92 -2.12
N MET A 224 -2.95 14.86 -1.31
CA MET A 224 -2.46 16.16 -1.79
C MET A 224 -1.23 16.01 -2.69
N LEU A 225 -0.32 15.06 -2.39
CA LEU A 225 0.79 14.76 -3.31
C LEU A 225 0.28 14.24 -4.66
N SER A 226 -0.75 13.40 -4.67
CA SER A 226 -1.40 12.94 -5.91
C SER A 226 -2.00 14.09 -6.71
N GLU A 227 -2.71 15.00 -6.04
CA GLU A 227 -3.28 16.20 -6.68
C GLU A 227 -2.18 17.11 -7.25
N ILE A 228 -1.07 17.29 -6.51
CA ILE A 228 0.08 18.06 -6.97
C ILE A 228 0.68 17.41 -8.24
N ILE A 229 0.84 16.09 -8.28
CA ILE A 229 1.30 15.39 -9.49
C ILE A 229 0.36 15.69 -10.65
N THR A 230 -0.96 15.59 -10.45
CA THR A 230 -1.95 15.87 -11.49
C THR A 230 -1.83 17.31 -12.00
N LYS A 231 -1.75 18.29 -11.11
CA LYS A 231 -1.56 19.72 -11.47
C LYS A 231 -0.26 19.98 -12.22
N LYS A 232 0.85 19.35 -11.83
CA LYS A 232 2.19 19.57 -12.40
C LYS A 232 2.42 18.83 -13.72
N THR A 233 1.72 17.73 -13.94
CA THR A 233 1.97 16.86 -15.11
C THR A 233 0.85 16.90 -16.14
N GLY A 234 -0.37 17.28 -15.75
CA GLY A 234 -1.58 17.19 -16.56
C GLY A 234 -2.10 15.75 -16.69
N GLU A 235 -1.55 14.80 -15.94
CA GLU A 235 -1.95 13.40 -15.94
C GLU A 235 -2.43 13.01 -14.52
N THR A 236 -3.44 12.14 -14.40
CA THR A 236 -3.76 11.55 -13.09
C THR A 236 -2.54 10.82 -12.56
N MET A 237 -2.34 10.77 -11.24
CA MET A 237 -1.17 10.07 -10.68
C MET A 237 -1.13 8.59 -11.06
N ALA A 238 -2.29 7.93 -11.18
CA ALA A 238 -2.38 6.55 -11.64
C ALA A 238 -1.87 6.39 -13.07
N ASP A 239 -2.26 7.27 -14.01
CA ASP A 239 -1.76 7.25 -15.38
C ASP A 239 -0.28 7.63 -15.48
N TYR A 240 0.14 8.58 -14.65
CA TYR A 240 1.52 9.02 -14.58
C TYR A 240 2.45 7.88 -14.18
N LEU A 241 2.12 7.15 -13.10
CA LEU A 241 2.88 5.99 -12.63
C LEU A 241 2.78 4.80 -13.57
N TYR A 242 1.60 4.54 -14.15
CA TYR A 242 1.48 3.46 -15.11
C TYR A 242 2.47 3.61 -16.26
N LYS A 243 2.52 4.79 -16.88
CA LYS A 243 3.40 5.04 -18.02
C LYS A 243 4.89 4.99 -17.69
N ARG A 244 5.28 5.38 -16.47
CA ARG A 244 6.69 5.58 -16.07
C ARG A 244 7.26 4.49 -15.19
N MET A 245 6.43 3.71 -14.54
CA MET A 245 6.86 2.66 -13.63
C MET A 245 6.25 1.30 -14.00
N PHE A 246 4.93 1.12 -13.87
CA PHE A 246 4.32 -0.19 -14.07
C PHE A 246 4.56 -0.76 -15.49
N LYS A 247 4.28 0.02 -16.52
CA LYS A 247 4.47 -0.41 -17.92
C LYS A 247 5.93 -0.74 -18.27
N PRO A 248 6.94 0.07 -17.92
CA PRO A 248 8.35 -0.30 -18.09
C PRO A 248 8.76 -1.56 -17.33
N MET A 249 8.10 -1.85 -16.18
CA MET A 249 8.32 -3.08 -15.42
C MET A 249 7.59 -4.29 -16.01
N GLY A 250 6.86 -4.14 -17.11
CA GLY A 250 6.07 -5.22 -17.71
C GLY A 250 4.77 -5.53 -16.95
N LEU A 251 4.34 -4.66 -16.05
CA LEU A 251 3.16 -4.84 -15.23
C LEU A 251 1.93 -4.17 -15.85
N ASP A 252 0.78 -4.80 -15.69
CA ASP A 252 -0.50 -4.25 -16.12
C ASP A 252 -0.91 -3.05 -15.26
N ARG A 253 -1.76 -2.18 -15.84
CA ARG A 253 -2.31 -1.04 -15.11
C ARG A 253 -3.10 -1.53 -13.90
N PRO A 254 -2.72 -1.15 -12.65
CA PRO A 254 -3.46 -1.55 -11.47
C PRO A 254 -4.78 -0.77 -11.35
N GLU A 255 -5.74 -1.36 -10.68
CA GLU A 255 -6.92 -0.65 -10.20
C GLU A 255 -6.52 0.27 -9.06
N TRP A 256 -7.08 1.49 -9.08
CA TRP A 256 -6.80 2.51 -8.08
C TRP A 256 -8.01 3.39 -7.86
N GLU A 257 -8.42 3.54 -6.61
CA GLU A 257 -9.54 4.41 -6.26
C GLU A 257 -9.24 5.88 -6.58
N ASP A 258 -10.29 6.64 -6.83
CA ASP A 258 -10.21 8.10 -6.97
C ASP A 258 -11.24 8.81 -6.09
N ILE A 259 -10.97 10.09 -5.79
CA ILE A 259 -11.87 11.01 -5.11
C ILE A 259 -12.11 12.18 -6.06
N HIS A 260 -13.31 12.28 -6.63
CA HIS A 260 -13.67 13.34 -7.58
C HIS A 260 -12.68 13.47 -8.76
N GLY A 261 -12.18 12.32 -9.27
CA GLY A 261 -11.21 12.27 -10.38
C GLY A 261 -9.75 12.45 -9.98
N VAL A 262 -9.46 12.62 -8.69
CA VAL A 262 -8.10 12.62 -8.14
C VAL A 262 -7.75 11.24 -7.62
N THR A 263 -6.67 10.65 -8.13
CA THR A 263 -6.20 9.34 -7.64
C THR A 263 -5.96 9.38 -6.14
N ALA A 264 -6.51 8.43 -5.38
CA ALA A 264 -6.37 8.36 -3.93
C ALA A 264 -4.92 8.02 -3.54
N GLY A 265 -4.11 9.03 -3.22
CA GLY A 265 -2.68 8.85 -2.93
C GLY A 265 -2.39 8.12 -1.62
N GLY A 266 -3.36 8.04 -0.71
CA GLY A 266 -3.21 7.46 0.63
C GLY A 266 -3.68 6.01 0.77
N TRP A 267 -4.47 5.51 -0.19
CA TRP A 267 -5.11 4.18 -0.17
C TRP A 267 -5.60 3.81 -1.58
N GLY A 268 -6.31 2.69 -1.72
CA GLY A 268 -7.10 2.35 -2.89
C GLY A 268 -6.34 1.75 -4.07
N LEU A 269 -5.02 1.57 -3.98
CA LEU A 269 -4.25 0.79 -4.93
C LEU A 269 -4.52 -0.71 -4.72
N HIS A 270 -4.77 -1.46 -5.80
CA HIS A 270 -4.91 -2.91 -5.77
C HIS A 270 -3.74 -3.57 -6.49
N LEU A 271 -3.02 -4.44 -5.79
CA LEU A 271 -1.88 -5.20 -6.34
C LEU A 271 -1.97 -6.68 -5.96
N SER A 272 -1.39 -7.50 -6.81
CA SER A 272 -1.08 -8.88 -6.50
C SER A 272 0.21 -9.00 -5.67
N THR A 273 0.44 -10.17 -5.10
CA THR A 273 1.67 -10.43 -4.34
C THR A 273 2.90 -10.34 -5.24
N ASP A 274 2.81 -10.81 -6.47
CA ASP A 274 3.93 -10.73 -7.42
C ASP A 274 4.22 -9.29 -7.86
N GLU A 275 3.19 -8.46 -8.05
CA GLU A 275 3.37 -7.03 -8.32
C GLU A 275 4.00 -6.29 -7.14
N MET A 276 3.64 -6.65 -5.89
CA MET A 276 4.30 -6.13 -4.69
C MET A 276 5.77 -6.54 -4.62
N LEU A 277 6.07 -7.81 -4.97
CA LEU A 277 7.44 -8.32 -4.98
C LEU A 277 8.29 -7.60 -6.02
N ALA A 278 7.77 -7.42 -7.24
CA ALA A 278 8.43 -6.65 -8.29
C ALA A 278 8.76 -5.22 -7.84
N PHE A 279 7.81 -4.54 -7.19
CA PHE A 279 8.04 -3.20 -6.65
C PHE A 279 9.09 -3.20 -5.52
N GLY A 280 9.04 -4.18 -4.61
CA GLY A 280 10.05 -4.32 -3.57
C GLY A 280 11.46 -4.53 -4.12
N ARG A 281 11.61 -5.31 -5.21
CA ARG A 281 12.87 -5.48 -5.95
C ARG A 281 13.33 -4.17 -6.58
N LEU A 282 12.42 -3.43 -7.23
CA LEU A 282 12.74 -2.10 -7.77
C LEU A 282 13.33 -1.18 -6.69
N LEU A 283 12.77 -1.18 -5.48
CA LEU A 283 13.29 -0.40 -4.35
C LEU A 283 14.66 -0.91 -3.89
N LEU A 284 14.85 -2.23 -3.78
CA LEU A 284 16.11 -2.85 -3.37
C LEU A 284 17.23 -2.54 -4.37
N ASP A 285 16.93 -2.53 -5.67
CA ASP A 285 17.87 -2.28 -6.76
C ASP A 285 18.11 -0.78 -7.02
N GLY A 286 17.81 0.07 -6.03
CA GLY A 286 18.06 1.51 -6.14
C GLY A 286 17.22 2.23 -7.18
N GLY A 287 16.03 1.72 -7.46
CA GLY A 287 15.08 2.26 -8.45
C GLY A 287 15.37 1.85 -9.89
N LYS A 288 16.19 0.81 -10.10
CA LYS A 288 16.50 0.25 -11.41
C LYS A 288 15.65 -0.99 -11.68
N TRP A 289 15.25 -1.16 -12.94
CA TRP A 289 14.59 -2.34 -13.46
C TRP A 289 15.12 -2.67 -14.85
N ASP A 290 15.60 -3.89 -15.06
CA ASP A 290 16.25 -4.31 -16.31
C ASP A 290 17.31 -3.33 -16.83
N GLY A 291 18.11 -2.78 -15.92
CA GLY A 291 19.15 -1.79 -16.23
C GLY A 291 18.65 -0.37 -16.46
N GLN A 292 17.32 -0.14 -16.54
CA GLN A 292 16.72 1.17 -16.70
C GLN A 292 16.48 1.81 -15.32
N GLN A 293 16.90 3.08 -15.14
CA GLN A 293 16.55 3.86 -13.94
C GLN A 293 15.09 4.31 -14.05
N ILE A 294 14.22 3.73 -13.23
CA ILE A 294 12.77 4.06 -13.15
C ILE A 294 12.55 5.16 -12.11
N ILE A 295 13.09 4.98 -10.90
CA ILE A 295 13.01 5.95 -9.82
C ILE A 295 14.39 6.60 -9.68
N PRO A 296 14.51 7.94 -9.65
CA PRO A 296 15.79 8.59 -9.47
C PRO A 296 16.53 8.09 -8.24
N GLU A 297 17.76 7.64 -8.42
CA GLU A 297 18.56 7.00 -7.36
C GLU A 297 18.74 7.91 -6.14
N ASP A 298 19.06 9.20 -6.36
CA ASP A 298 19.27 10.15 -5.27
C ASP A 298 17.98 10.41 -4.48
N TYR A 299 16.83 10.45 -5.16
CA TYR A 299 15.55 10.56 -4.48
C TYR A 299 15.28 9.34 -3.61
N LEU A 300 15.46 8.13 -4.14
CA LEU A 300 15.21 6.90 -3.42
C LEU A 300 16.15 6.75 -2.21
N LYS A 301 17.43 7.08 -2.36
CA LYS A 301 18.40 7.10 -1.24
C LYS A 301 17.94 8.00 -0.08
N GLU A 302 17.35 9.14 -0.38
CA GLU A 302 16.79 10.03 0.66
C GLU A 302 15.43 9.53 1.17
N ALA A 303 14.60 8.94 0.31
CA ALA A 303 13.28 8.44 0.66
C ALA A 303 13.32 7.35 1.73
N VAL A 304 14.35 6.50 1.73
CA VAL A 304 14.51 5.37 2.65
C VAL A 304 15.33 5.69 3.91
N LYS A 305 15.67 6.95 4.14
CA LYS A 305 16.33 7.42 5.38
C LYS A 305 15.30 7.95 6.38
N ASP A 306 15.65 7.89 7.67
CA ASP A 306 14.88 8.60 8.71
C ASP A 306 14.90 10.10 8.45
N GLN A 307 13.77 10.64 8.00
CA GLN A 307 13.58 12.09 7.80
C GLN A 307 12.94 12.73 9.04
N ILE A 308 12.14 11.95 9.76
CA ILE A 308 11.50 12.36 11.03
C ILE A 308 11.31 11.12 11.90
N LYS A 309 11.35 11.32 13.22
CA LYS A 309 11.11 10.21 14.15
C LYS A 309 9.64 9.82 14.17
N ASP A 310 9.38 8.55 13.89
CA ASP A 310 8.07 7.91 14.07
C ASP A 310 8.05 7.16 15.40
N ARG A 311 6.92 7.21 16.10
CA ARG A 311 6.77 6.56 17.42
C ARG A 311 6.26 5.12 17.36
N MET A 312 6.19 4.50 16.18
CA MET A 312 5.80 3.09 16.06
C MET A 312 6.93 2.11 16.44
N ASN A 313 7.88 2.55 17.24
CA ASN A 313 8.88 1.69 17.81
C ASN A 313 8.31 0.95 19.02
N ASN A 314 8.02 -0.35 18.85
CA ASN A 314 7.55 -1.25 19.90
C ASN A 314 8.67 -2.12 20.51
N GLY A 315 9.94 -1.84 20.20
CA GLY A 315 11.12 -2.55 20.72
C GLY A 315 11.38 -3.91 20.07
N GLN A 316 10.62 -4.31 19.06
CA GLN A 316 10.81 -5.58 18.36
C GLN A 316 11.87 -5.48 17.26
N ASN A 317 12.42 -6.61 16.83
CA ASN A 317 13.47 -6.66 15.80
C ASN A 317 12.99 -6.14 14.41
N TYR A 318 11.70 -6.08 14.17
CA TYR A 318 11.08 -5.51 12.98
C TYR A 318 10.61 -4.06 13.16
N SER A 319 10.84 -3.47 14.34
CA SER A 319 10.43 -2.08 14.61
C SER A 319 11.16 -1.10 13.70
N THR A 320 10.43 -0.11 13.25
CA THR A 320 10.99 1.07 12.57
C THR A 320 11.22 2.19 13.58
N THR A 321 12.22 3.03 13.34
CA THR A 321 12.61 4.13 14.23
C THR A 321 12.20 5.48 13.69
N GLY A 322 11.92 5.56 12.38
CA GLY A 322 11.60 6.78 11.69
C GLY A 322 10.71 6.59 10.45
N TYR A 323 10.48 7.71 9.81
CA TYR A 323 9.69 7.81 8.60
C TYR A 323 10.48 8.60 7.55
N GLY A 324 10.59 8.02 6.36
CA GLY A 324 11.20 8.64 5.20
C GLY A 324 10.15 9.35 4.34
N TYR A 325 10.26 9.23 3.02
CA TYR A 325 9.25 9.77 2.11
C TYR A 325 8.16 8.72 1.87
N GLN A 326 7.11 8.75 2.70
CA GLN A 326 5.97 7.83 2.67
C GLN A 326 6.38 6.35 2.83
N ILE A 327 7.45 6.09 3.55
CA ILE A 327 7.96 4.75 3.84
C ILE A 327 8.49 4.72 5.29
N ARG A 328 8.29 3.61 5.99
CA ARG A 328 8.87 3.42 7.33
C ARG A 328 10.32 2.99 7.22
N THR A 329 11.14 3.55 8.08
CA THR A 329 12.60 3.39 8.01
C THR A 329 13.18 2.97 9.34
N ARG A 330 14.37 2.41 9.30
CA ARG A 330 15.18 2.12 10.46
C ARG A 330 16.49 2.88 10.37
N SER A 331 16.87 3.54 11.47
CA SER A 331 17.99 4.47 11.47
C SER A 331 19.35 3.83 11.18
N ASP A 332 19.48 2.52 11.44
CA ASP A 332 20.67 1.73 11.09
C ASP A 332 20.73 1.30 9.62
N GLY A 333 19.69 1.62 8.83
CA GLY A 333 19.58 1.25 7.42
C GLY A 333 19.29 -0.22 7.16
N SER A 334 19.14 -1.03 8.21
CA SER A 334 19.00 -2.49 8.09
C SER A 334 17.69 -2.93 7.42
N LEU A 335 16.66 -2.09 7.46
CA LEU A 335 15.39 -2.32 6.77
C LEU A 335 14.63 -1.02 6.52
N TYR A 336 13.78 -1.06 5.51
CA TYR A 336 12.69 -0.12 5.32
C TYR A 336 11.47 -0.88 4.77
N MET A 337 10.25 -0.35 5.00
CA MET A 337 9.06 -1.07 4.61
C MET A 337 7.89 -0.16 4.25
N ALA A 338 7.12 -0.56 3.25
CA ALA A 338 5.78 -0.07 3.02
C ALA A 338 4.80 -0.89 3.87
N VAL A 339 3.88 -0.21 4.55
CA VAL A 339 2.97 -0.82 5.53
C VAL A 339 1.54 -0.42 5.22
N GLY A 340 0.67 -1.41 5.08
CA GLY A 340 -0.77 -1.24 4.89
C GLY A 340 -1.58 -1.89 6.01
N LEU A 341 -2.78 -1.36 6.21
CA LEU A 341 -3.71 -1.87 7.20
C LEU A 341 -3.96 -3.37 6.98
N PHE A 342 -4.27 -4.08 8.04
CA PHE A 342 -4.52 -5.53 8.08
C PHE A 342 -3.34 -6.43 7.70
N GLY A 343 -2.12 -5.89 7.56
CA GLY A 343 -0.93 -6.71 7.33
C GLY A 343 -0.51 -6.82 5.86
N GLN A 344 -0.71 -5.75 5.09
CA GLN A 344 -0.08 -5.59 3.80
C GLN A 344 1.35 -5.05 4.03
N TYR A 345 2.37 -5.77 3.57
CA TYR A 345 3.76 -5.39 3.78
C TYR A 345 4.61 -5.59 2.54
N ILE A 346 5.49 -4.62 2.28
CA ILE A 346 6.66 -4.78 1.41
C ILE A 346 7.87 -4.44 2.28
N VAL A 347 8.61 -5.45 2.70
CA VAL A 347 9.79 -5.31 3.56
C VAL A 347 11.04 -5.48 2.74
N VAL A 348 11.93 -4.51 2.76
CA VAL A 348 13.22 -4.55 2.08
C VAL A 348 14.32 -4.63 3.13
N ILE A 349 15.21 -5.62 3.02
CA ILE A 349 16.34 -5.87 3.92
C ILE A 349 17.64 -5.80 3.08
N PRO A 350 18.25 -4.62 2.93
CA PRO A 350 19.38 -4.40 2.01
C PRO A 350 20.58 -5.29 2.29
N ASP A 351 20.98 -5.45 3.55
CA ASP A 351 22.15 -6.27 3.93
C ASP A 351 21.99 -7.75 3.60
N LYS A 352 20.74 -8.22 3.49
CA LYS A 352 20.41 -9.59 3.09
C LYS A 352 20.08 -9.69 1.60
N LYS A 353 20.09 -8.56 0.88
CA LYS A 353 19.62 -8.43 -0.50
C LYS A 353 18.26 -9.11 -0.69
N ALA A 354 17.33 -8.86 0.23
CA ALA A 354 16.07 -9.58 0.29
C ALA A 354 14.86 -8.65 0.34
N VAL A 355 13.77 -9.15 -0.24
CA VAL A 355 12.44 -8.56 -0.16
C VAL A 355 11.47 -9.62 0.36
N ILE A 356 10.65 -9.25 1.34
CA ILE A 356 9.53 -10.07 1.82
C ILE A 356 8.27 -9.27 1.59
N VAL A 357 7.29 -9.87 0.90
CA VAL A 357 5.97 -9.27 0.74
C VAL A 357 4.92 -10.16 1.39
N MET A 358 3.91 -9.52 1.97
CA MET A 358 2.81 -10.20 2.64
C MET A 358 1.50 -9.52 2.30
N THR A 359 0.48 -10.33 2.01
CA THR A 359 -0.90 -9.89 1.84
C THR A 359 -1.79 -10.56 2.87
N SER A 360 -2.77 -9.84 3.35
CA SER A 360 -3.72 -10.33 4.36
C SER A 360 -5.14 -9.91 4.02
N ALA A 361 -6.12 -10.70 4.47
CA ALA A 361 -7.54 -10.36 4.39
C ALA A 361 -7.94 -9.39 5.50
N MET A 362 -9.10 -8.79 5.35
CA MET A 362 -9.74 -8.06 6.45
C MET A 362 -10.14 -9.03 7.58
N PRO A 363 -10.06 -8.59 8.85
CA PRO A 363 -10.35 -9.45 10.00
C PRO A 363 -11.86 -9.62 10.27
N PHE A 364 -12.72 -9.16 9.36
CA PHE A 364 -14.17 -9.24 9.50
C PHE A 364 -14.83 -9.64 8.18
N ASP A 365 -16.00 -10.28 8.31
CA ASP A 365 -16.84 -10.68 7.19
C ASP A 365 -17.83 -9.55 6.87
N ALA A 366 -17.70 -8.95 5.68
CA ALA A 366 -18.59 -7.86 5.25
C ALA A 366 -20.05 -8.30 5.08
N ASP A 367 -20.29 -9.56 4.68
CA ASP A 367 -21.64 -10.11 4.57
C ASP A 367 -22.32 -10.29 5.96
N ASN A 368 -21.51 -10.34 7.02
CA ASN A 368 -21.94 -10.47 8.41
C ASN A 368 -21.46 -9.31 9.30
N ILE A 369 -21.19 -8.15 8.73
CA ILE A 369 -20.56 -7.00 9.40
C ILE A 369 -21.24 -6.61 10.71
N LEU A 370 -22.55 -6.83 10.83
CA LEU A 370 -23.28 -6.57 12.08
C LEU A 370 -22.83 -7.49 13.23
N LYS A 371 -22.34 -8.70 12.93
CA LYS A 371 -21.73 -9.59 13.92
C LYS A 371 -20.33 -9.14 14.32
N ASP A 372 -19.62 -8.51 13.38
CA ASP A 372 -18.25 -8.03 13.56
C ASP A 372 -18.17 -6.53 13.83
N LEU A 373 -19.30 -5.86 14.14
CA LEU A 373 -19.34 -4.43 14.36
C LEU A 373 -18.35 -3.96 15.45
N SER A 374 -18.11 -4.81 16.46
CA SER A 374 -17.10 -4.53 17.51
C SER A 374 -15.69 -4.45 16.93
N LYS A 375 -15.33 -5.28 15.95
CA LYS A 375 -14.03 -5.26 15.27
C LYS A 375 -13.89 -4.01 14.40
N VAL A 376 -14.95 -3.64 13.67
CA VAL A 376 -14.99 -2.40 12.89
C VAL A 376 -14.82 -1.18 13.79
N MET A 377 -15.49 -1.16 14.95
CA MET A 377 -15.36 -0.07 15.92
C MET A 377 -13.97 -0.04 16.56
N ALA A 378 -13.36 -1.20 16.86
CA ALA A 378 -11.98 -1.28 17.35
C ALA A 378 -11.00 -0.70 16.33
N LEU A 379 -11.17 -1.02 15.04
CA LEU A 379 -10.39 -0.46 13.95
C LEU A 379 -10.50 1.06 13.86
N LEU A 380 -11.73 1.61 13.90
CA LEU A 380 -11.99 3.05 13.89
C LEU A 380 -11.40 3.76 15.11
N ASN A 381 -11.20 3.04 16.21
CA ASN A 381 -10.55 3.53 17.42
C ASN A 381 -9.01 3.35 17.42
N GLY A 382 -8.45 2.82 16.33
CA GLY A 382 -7.00 2.66 16.17
C GLY A 382 -6.42 1.36 16.72
N ASP A 383 -7.25 0.35 16.98
CA ASP A 383 -6.78 -1.00 17.34
C ASP A 383 -6.28 -1.72 16.08
N LEU A 384 -4.95 -1.78 15.93
CA LEU A 384 -4.25 -2.32 14.76
C LEU A 384 -3.55 -3.65 15.05
N ASP A 385 -3.86 -4.32 16.15
CA ASP A 385 -3.12 -5.52 16.61
C ASP A 385 -3.11 -6.65 15.56
N SER A 386 -4.19 -6.78 14.77
CA SER A 386 -4.25 -7.76 13.67
C SER A 386 -3.25 -7.49 12.53
N SER A 387 -2.78 -6.25 12.39
CA SER A 387 -1.85 -5.86 11.33
C SER A 387 -0.41 -6.33 11.58
N VAL A 388 -0.01 -6.55 12.82
CA VAL A 388 1.40 -6.84 13.19
C VAL A 388 1.74 -8.32 13.07
N LYS A 389 0.76 -9.20 13.23
CA LYS A 389 0.98 -10.66 13.28
C LYS A 389 1.71 -11.24 12.07
N PRO A 390 1.42 -10.87 10.82
CA PRO A 390 2.18 -11.34 9.66
C PRO A 390 3.67 -10.99 9.75
N LEU A 391 3.99 -9.80 10.25
CA LEU A 391 5.36 -9.33 10.40
C LEU A 391 6.12 -10.15 11.49
N GLU A 392 5.49 -10.41 12.62
CA GLU A 392 6.04 -11.29 13.66
C GLU A 392 6.39 -12.68 13.14
N LEU A 393 5.49 -13.26 12.35
CA LEU A 393 5.70 -14.58 11.76
C LEU A 393 6.84 -14.59 10.74
N ALA A 394 6.96 -13.53 9.91
CA ALA A 394 8.07 -13.38 8.98
C ALA A 394 9.42 -13.32 9.72
N TRP A 395 9.52 -12.56 10.82
CA TRP A 395 10.73 -12.48 11.64
C TRP A 395 11.05 -13.77 12.36
N LYS A 396 10.05 -14.55 12.72
CA LYS A 396 10.25 -15.83 13.38
C LYS A 396 10.73 -16.93 12.43
N TYR A 397 10.21 -16.96 11.22
CA TYR A 397 10.39 -18.11 10.32
C TYR A 397 11.24 -17.80 9.08
N ILE A 398 11.07 -16.62 8.43
CA ILE A 398 11.71 -16.31 7.14
C ILE A 398 13.06 -15.63 7.35
N VAL A 399 13.12 -14.53 8.12
CA VAL A 399 14.34 -13.73 8.27
C VAL A 399 15.57 -14.53 8.72
N PRO A 400 15.45 -15.56 9.59
CA PRO A 400 16.59 -16.40 9.98
C PRO A 400 17.17 -17.24 8.84
N GLU A 401 16.39 -17.50 7.77
CA GLU A 401 16.78 -18.34 6.64
C GLU A 401 17.31 -17.53 5.44
N LEU A 402 17.22 -16.19 5.51
CA LEU A 402 17.84 -15.26 4.55
C LEU A 402 19.38 -15.10 4.85
#